data_5af312d425be29b7b55f6bcc870010e2
#
_entry.id   5af312d425be29b7b55f6bcc870010e2
#
_cell.length_a   1.000
_cell.length_b   1.000
_cell.length_c   1.000
_cell.angle_alpha   90.00
_cell.angle_beta   90.00
_cell.angle_gamma   90.00
#
_symmetry.space_group_name_H-M   'P 1'
#
loop_
_entity.id
_entity.type
_entity.pdbx_description
1 polymer ?
#
loop_
_entity_poly.entity_id
_entity_poly.type
_entity_poly.pdbx_seq_one_letter_code
_entity_poly.pdbx_strand_id
1 'polypeptide(L)'
;AVVKPVISAAVIGKTRNRKILSTGGARAGQDVIMTKWAGTEGTAILAKEWEEGLRQYLTEEELQNAQAMKAYLSVGKESEIAFAYGATAMHDATEGGVLGAVWEVAECSGLGVDVFVEKIPVKEETKKICKAMGIDYLGLISSGTMIIAAENGERLAERLQEEGIAAAVIGKLTESGRYMLVNDMRLPLAQPKSDALYEAKL
;
A
#
# COMPACT_ATOMS: atom_id res chain seq x y z
N ALA A 1 -5.50 -25.72 -26.00
CA ALA A 1 -4.15 -25.27 -25.69
C ALA A 1 -4.22 -23.86 -25.11
N VAL A 2 -3.58 -23.58 -23.99
CA VAL A 2 -3.46 -22.24 -23.43
C VAL A 2 -2.37 -21.47 -24.18
N VAL A 3 -2.67 -20.24 -24.57
CA VAL A 3 -1.74 -19.37 -25.30
C VAL A 3 -0.70 -18.73 -24.35
N LYS A 4 -1.04 -18.62 -23.05
CA LYS A 4 -0.16 -18.10 -22.00
C LYS A 4 -0.13 -19.07 -20.84
N PRO A 5 0.99 -19.21 -20.11
CA PRO A 5 1.06 -20.03 -18.91
C PRO A 5 0.09 -19.45 -17.84
N VAL A 6 -0.59 -20.35 -17.15
CA VAL A 6 -1.44 -20.01 -16.00
C VAL A 6 -0.83 -20.68 -14.78
N ILE A 7 -0.56 -19.90 -13.74
CA ILE A 7 0.01 -20.37 -12.48
C ILE A 7 -1.00 -20.09 -11.38
N SER A 8 -1.32 -21.13 -10.60
CA SER A 8 -2.12 -20.99 -9.38
C SER A 8 -1.25 -21.35 -8.18
N ALA A 9 -1.30 -20.52 -7.14
CA ALA A 9 -0.63 -20.79 -5.88
C ALA A 9 -1.64 -20.80 -4.73
N ALA A 10 -1.46 -21.69 -3.77
CA ALA A 10 -2.24 -21.77 -2.53
C ALA A 10 -1.29 -21.77 -1.33
N VAL A 11 -1.60 -20.96 -0.33
CA VAL A 11 -0.85 -20.90 0.93
C VAL A 11 -1.77 -21.33 2.08
N ILE A 12 -1.29 -22.25 2.91
CA ILE A 12 -2.01 -22.75 4.08
C ILE A 12 -1.20 -22.39 5.32
N GLY A 13 -1.84 -21.69 6.26
CA GLY A 13 -1.25 -21.32 7.53
C GLY A 13 -2.02 -21.94 8.71
N LYS A 14 -1.31 -22.16 9.84
CA LYS A 14 -1.89 -22.60 11.10
C LYS A 14 -1.52 -21.63 12.21
N THR A 15 -2.53 -21.07 12.89
CA THR A 15 -2.30 -20.24 14.08
C THR A 15 -2.10 -21.08 15.32
N ARG A 16 -1.15 -20.72 16.17
CA ARG A 16 -0.89 -21.40 17.46
C ARG A 16 -1.88 -20.98 18.54
N ASN A 17 -2.30 -19.71 18.54
CA ASN A 17 -3.06 -19.08 19.64
C ASN A 17 -4.51 -18.75 19.28
N ARG A 18 -5.02 -19.21 18.16
CA ARG A 18 -6.38 -18.92 17.64
C ARG A 18 -6.67 -17.42 17.47
N LYS A 19 -5.67 -16.55 17.66
CA LYS A 19 -5.81 -15.10 17.42
C LYS A 19 -5.42 -14.83 15.97
N ILE A 20 -6.35 -14.31 15.19
CA ILE A 20 -6.16 -13.93 13.81
C ILE A 20 -6.55 -12.45 13.70
N LEU A 21 -5.70 -11.65 13.07
CA LEU A 21 -6.10 -10.32 12.61
C LEU A 21 -6.65 -10.45 11.20
N SER A 22 -7.81 -9.87 10.99
CA SER A 22 -8.43 -9.78 9.67
C SER A 22 -8.41 -8.33 9.19
N THR A 23 -8.74 -8.12 7.94
CA THR A 23 -8.92 -6.79 7.35
C THR A 23 -10.05 -6.01 8.06
N GLY A 24 -11.07 -6.68 8.59
CA GLY A 24 -12.29 -6.11 9.16
C GLY A 24 -12.32 -6.03 10.70
N GLY A 25 -11.19 -5.84 11.36
CA GLY A 25 -11.13 -5.76 12.84
C GLY A 25 -10.94 -4.35 13.39
N ALA A 26 -10.91 -3.33 12.55
CA ALA A 26 -10.65 -1.96 12.93
C ALA A 26 -11.82 -1.30 13.69
N ARG A 27 -11.55 -0.17 14.35
CA ARG A 27 -12.53 0.60 15.12
C ARG A 27 -12.46 2.09 14.75
N ALA A 28 -13.59 2.77 14.85
CA ALA A 28 -13.62 4.22 14.66
C ALA A 28 -12.69 4.93 15.67
N GLY A 29 -12.04 5.98 15.22
CA GLY A 29 -11.06 6.74 16.02
C GLY A 29 -9.64 6.19 15.97
N GLN A 30 -9.40 4.99 15.44
CA GLN A 30 -8.06 4.44 15.26
C GLN A 30 -7.32 5.12 14.11
N ASP A 31 -6.00 5.16 14.22
CA ASP A 31 -5.13 5.66 13.17
C ASP A 31 -4.94 4.58 12.09
N VAL A 32 -4.77 5.04 10.86
CA VAL A 32 -4.38 4.22 9.71
C VAL A 32 -2.89 4.44 9.46
N ILE A 33 -2.10 3.39 9.67
CA ILE A 33 -0.66 3.40 9.48
C ILE A 33 -0.33 2.66 8.19
N MET A 34 0.60 3.20 7.42
CA MET A 34 1.15 2.58 6.23
C MET A 34 2.63 2.28 6.44
N THR A 35 3.09 1.11 6.00
CA THR A 35 4.51 0.78 5.94
C THR A 35 5.07 0.97 4.53
N LYS A 36 6.36 1.27 4.44
CA LYS A 36 7.13 1.47 3.20
C LYS A 36 6.51 2.52 2.27
N TRP A 37 6.27 2.22 0.99
CA TRP A 37 5.96 3.23 -0.03
C TRP A 37 4.83 2.80 -0.96
N ALA A 38 4.05 3.76 -1.43
CA ALA A 38 3.03 3.53 -2.45
C ALA A 38 3.66 3.04 -3.77
N GLY A 39 2.99 2.12 -4.45
CA GLY A 39 3.40 1.60 -5.75
C GLY A 39 4.66 0.73 -5.71
N THR A 40 5.03 0.13 -4.57
CA THR A 40 6.29 -0.62 -4.41
C THR A 40 6.45 -1.72 -5.47
N GLU A 41 5.49 -2.61 -5.62
CA GLU A 41 5.56 -3.69 -6.61
C GLU A 41 5.39 -3.16 -8.03
N GLY A 42 4.39 -2.31 -8.26
CA GLY A 42 4.10 -1.77 -9.58
C GLY A 42 5.28 -0.99 -10.16
N THR A 43 5.99 -0.22 -9.33
CA THR A 43 7.22 0.48 -9.74
C THR A 43 8.28 -0.50 -10.23
N ALA A 44 8.52 -1.59 -9.49
CA ALA A 44 9.51 -2.60 -9.89
C ALA A 44 9.11 -3.32 -11.19
N ILE A 45 7.83 -3.62 -11.37
CA ILE A 45 7.29 -4.23 -12.60
C ILE A 45 7.48 -3.26 -13.77
N LEU A 46 6.98 -2.03 -13.67
CA LEU A 46 7.05 -1.05 -14.75
C LEU A 46 8.48 -0.71 -15.13
N ALA A 47 9.36 -0.54 -14.13
CA ALA A 47 10.79 -0.29 -14.37
C ALA A 47 11.48 -1.45 -15.10
N LYS A 48 10.98 -2.68 -14.97
CA LYS A 48 11.52 -3.84 -15.65
C LYS A 48 10.92 -4.04 -17.04
N GLU A 49 9.60 -3.95 -17.15
CA GLU A 49 8.86 -4.18 -18.40
C GLU A 49 9.11 -3.07 -19.45
N TRP A 50 9.27 -1.83 -18.99
CA TRP A 50 9.42 -0.63 -19.84
C TRP A 50 10.82 0.00 -19.74
N GLU A 51 11.83 -0.79 -19.39
CA GLU A 51 13.20 -0.34 -19.13
C GLU A 51 13.73 0.61 -20.21
N GLU A 52 13.69 0.22 -21.48
CA GLU A 52 14.19 1.04 -22.58
C GLU A 52 13.43 2.37 -22.75
N GLY A 53 12.10 2.31 -22.64
CA GLY A 53 11.27 3.53 -22.76
C GLY A 53 11.46 4.50 -21.59
N LEU A 54 11.73 3.98 -20.39
CA LEU A 54 11.92 4.79 -19.19
C LEU A 54 13.29 5.48 -19.12
N ARG A 55 14.30 5.05 -19.89
CA ARG A 55 15.63 5.67 -19.93
C ARG A 55 15.61 7.15 -20.37
N GLN A 56 14.54 7.61 -20.99
CA GLN A 56 14.39 9.04 -21.33
C GLN A 56 13.82 9.89 -20.16
N TYR A 57 13.32 9.26 -19.10
CA TYR A 57 12.69 9.92 -17.95
C TYR A 57 13.45 9.72 -16.64
N LEU A 58 14.24 8.64 -16.53
CA LEU A 58 15.01 8.27 -15.36
C LEU A 58 16.49 8.12 -15.71
N THR A 59 17.34 8.45 -14.76
CA THR A 59 18.76 8.08 -14.82
C THR A 59 18.93 6.58 -14.66
N GLU A 60 20.10 6.04 -15.02
CA GLU A 60 20.42 4.62 -14.83
C GLU A 60 20.32 4.20 -13.35
N GLU A 61 20.78 5.05 -12.43
CA GLU A 61 20.69 4.83 -10.99
C GLU A 61 19.22 4.75 -10.51
N GLU A 62 18.38 5.70 -10.93
CA GLU A 62 16.95 5.71 -10.58
C GLU A 62 16.23 4.48 -11.14
N LEU A 63 16.57 4.05 -12.35
CA LEU A 63 15.99 2.86 -12.96
C LEU A 63 16.37 1.59 -12.18
N GLN A 64 17.64 1.47 -11.78
CA GLN A 64 18.11 0.37 -10.94
C GLN A 64 17.46 0.39 -9.56
N ASN A 65 17.31 1.57 -8.93
CA ASN A 65 16.61 1.73 -7.65
C ASN A 65 15.16 1.30 -7.76
N ALA A 66 14.46 1.71 -8.83
CA ALA A 66 13.08 1.30 -9.08
C ALA A 66 12.95 -0.23 -9.24
N GLN A 67 13.82 -0.86 -10.03
CA GLN A 67 13.85 -2.32 -10.19
C GLN A 67 14.20 -3.06 -8.89
N ALA A 68 15.03 -2.46 -8.02
CA ALA A 68 15.41 -3.03 -6.73
C ALA A 68 14.26 -3.00 -5.71
N MET A 69 13.18 -2.26 -5.94
CA MET A 69 12.03 -2.21 -5.04
C MET A 69 11.36 -3.57 -4.82
N LYS A 70 11.55 -4.53 -5.75
CA LYS A 70 11.14 -5.93 -5.56
C LYS A 70 11.69 -6.59 -4.28
N ALA A 71 12.77 -6.08 -3.71
CA ALA A 71 13.34 -6.59 -2.46
C ALA A 71 12.47 -6.27 -1.22
N TYR A 72 11.51 -5.35 -1.34
CA TYR A 72 10.66 -4.89 -0.24
C TYR A 72 9.26 -5.52 -0.21
N LEU A 73 9.02 -6.59 -0.97
CA LEU A 73 7.69 -7.21 -1.08
C LEU A 73 7.24 -7.98 0.17
N SER A 74 8.16 -8.43 1.03
CA SER A 74 7.79 -9.11 2.28
C SER A 74 7.19 -8.15 3.29
N VAL A 75 6.08 -8.55 3.90
CA VAL A 75 5.39 -7.82 4.99
C VAL A 75 5.43 -8.58 6.32
N GLY A 76 6.24 -9.64 6.41
CA GLY A 76 6.29 -10.51 7.58
C GLY A 76 6.72 -9.81 8.85
N LYS A 77 7.84 -9.05 8.79
CA LYS A 77 8.40 -8.37 9.97
C LYS A 77 7.45 -7.30 10.52
N GLU A 78 6.90 -6.44 9.65
CA GLU A 78 5.95 -5.40 10.07
C GLU A 78 4.66 -6.00 10.64
N SER A 79 4.16 -7.10 10.09
CA SER A 79 2.96 -7.75 10.62
C SER A 79 3.18 -8.33 12.02
N GLU A 80 4.35 -8.89 12.30
CA GLU A 80 4.71 -9.38 13.64
C GLU A 80 4.80 -8.23 14.65
N ILE A 81 5.43 -7.11 14.29
CA ILE A 81 5.54 -5.92 15.13
C ILE A 81 4.16 -5.33 15.42
N ALA A 82 3.35 -5.13 14.38
CA ALA A 82 2.00 -4.58 14.52
C ALA A 82 1.09 -5.48 15.35
N PHE A 83 1.17 -6.80 15.16
CA PHE A 83 0.44 -7.77 15.97
C PHE A 83 0.83 -7.69 17.45
N ALA A 84 2.13 -7.66 17.75
CA ALA A 84 2.65 -7.54 19.12
C ALA A 84 2.28 -6.20 19.76
N TYR A 85 2.22 -5.11 18.98
CA TYR A 85 1.77 -3.80 19.43
C TYR A 85 0.29 -3.76 19.81
N GLY A 86 -0.53 -4.60 19.21
CA GLY A 86 -1.97 -4.65 19.45
C GLY A 86 -2.81 -4.04 18.30
N ALA A 87 -2.29 -4.07 17.09
CA ALA A 87 -3.07 -3.74 15.90
C ALA A 87 -4.39 -4.51 15.89
N THR A 88 -5.44 -3.91 15.38
CA THR A 88 -6.79 -4.48 15.34
C THR A 88 -7.18 -5.00 13.96
N ALA A 89 -6.62 -4.42 12.90
CA ALA A 89 -6.74 -4.87 11.53
C ALA A 89 -5.42 -4.68 10.79
N MET A 90 -5.15 -5.55 9.83
CA MET A 90 -4.02 -5.45 8.90
C MET A 90 -4.46 -5.91 7.52
N HIS A 91 -3.93 -5.25 6.49
CA HIS A 91 -4.19 -5.58 5.09
C HIS A 91 -2.99 -5.21 4.24
N ASP A 92 -2.50 -6.12 3.41
CA ASP A 92 -1.44 -5.79 2.44
C ASP A 92 -2.04 -5.04 1.25
N ALA A 93 -1.34 -3.99 0.83
CA ALA A 93 -1.79 -3.17 -0.28
C ALA A 93 -1.40 -3.84 -1.61
N THR A 94 -2.31 -4.59 -2.20
CA THR A 94 -2.14 -5.24 -3.49
C THR A 94 -2.79 -4.44 -4.62
N GLU A 95 -3.62 -5.08 -5.46
CA GLU A 95 -4.32 -4.42 -6.56
C GLU A 95 -5.20 -3.26 -6.07
N GLY A 96 -5.22 -2.17 -6.84
CA GLY A 96 -5.87 -0.92 -6.44
C GLY A 96 -5.03 -0.05 -5.50
N GLY A 97 -3.80 -0.49 -5.20
CA GLY A 97 -2.79 0.26 -4.48
C GLY A 97 -3.17 0.61 -3.04
N VAL A 98 -2.55 1.67 -2.54
CA VAL A 98 -2.74 2.13 -1.16
C VAL A 98 -4.18 2.58 -0.91
N LEU A 99 -4.79 3.29 -1.84
CA LEU A 99 -6.18 3.77 -1.68
C LEU A 99 -7.17 2.60 -1.69
N GLY A 100 -6.92 1.56 -2.50
CA GLY A 100 -7.69 0.33 -2.50
C GLY A 100 -7.64 -0.36 -1.14
N ALA A 101 -6.46 -0.60 -0.62
CA ALA A 101 -6.26 -1.27 0.66
C ALA A 101 -6.89 -0.50 1.84
N VAL A 102 -6.77 0.83 1.87
CA VAL A 102 -7.43 1.66 2.90
C VAL A 102 -8.95 1.59 2.78
N TRP A 103 -9.48 1.64 1.54
CA TRP A 103 -10.91 1.48 1.29
C TRP A 103 -11.42 0.13 1.79
N GLU A 104 -10.67 -0.95 1.53
CA GLU A 104 -11.02 -2.31 1.95
C GLU A 104 -10.99 -2.50 3.47
N VAL A 105 -10.01 -1.93 4.17
CA VAL A 105 -9.98 -1.94 5.65
C VAL A 105 -11.21 -1.23 6.22
N ALA A 106 -11.60 -0.08 5.69
CA ALA A 106 -12.77 0.65 6.12
C ALA A 106 -14.07 -0.12 5.81
N GLU A 107 -14.18 -0.67 4.58
CA GLU A 107 -15.34 -1.46 4.15
C GLU A 107 -15.54 -2.71 5.00
N CYS A 108 -14.48 -3.53 5.14
CA CYS A 108 -14.53 -4.77 5.91
C CYS A 108 -14.79 -4.54 7.41
N SER A 109 -14.47 -3.36 7.92
CA SER A 109 -14.74 -2.96 9.31
C SER A 109 -16.10 -2.26 9.49
N GLY A 110 -16.84 -1.99 8.41
CA GLY A 110 -18.10 -1.23 8.45
C GLY A 110 -17.90 0.25 8.86
N LEU A 111 -16.76 0.85 8.52
CA LEU A 111 -16.33 2.16 8.96
C LEU A 111 -16.16 3.14 7.79
N GLY A 112 -16.00 4.40 8.16
CA GLY A 112 -15.46 5.45 7.31
C GLY A 112 -13.96 5.61 7.49
N VAL A 113 -13.34 6.45 6.65
CA VAL A 113 -11.93 6.81 6.76
C VAL A 113 -11.68 8.19 6.16
N ASP A 114 -10.81 8.97 6.79
CA ASP A 114 -10.20 10.17 6.24
C ASP A 114 -8.72 9.87 5.96
N VAL A 115 -8.31 9.94 4.68
CA VAL A 115 -6.94 9.64 4.21
C VAL A 115 -6.20 10.95 3.98
N PHE A 116 -5.06 11.14 4.61
CA PHE A 116 -4.17 12.30 4.44
C PHE A 116 -3.20 12.04 3.29
N VAL A 117 -3.58 12.41 2.08
CA VAL A 117 -2.84 12.03 0.86
C VAL A 117 -1.39 12.52 0.88
N GLU A 118 -1.13 13.71 1.40
CA GLU A 118 0.22 14.29 1.50
C GLU A 118 1.13 13.53 2.49
N LYS A 119 0.56 12.72 3.38
CA LYS A 119 1.30 11.89 4.32
C LYS A 119 1.65 10.51 3.79
N ILE A 120 1.15 10.12 2.61
CA ILE A 120 1.44 8.82 1.99
C ILE A 120 2.87 8.82 1.48
N PRO A 121 3.77 7.97 2.04
CA PRO A 121 5.14 7.87 1.56
C PRO A 121 5.20 7.31 0.15
N VAL A 122 5.99 7.93 -0.71
CA VAL A 122 6.21 7.48 -2.09
C VAL A 122 7.64 7.81 -2.52
N LYS A 123 8.28 6.90 -3.25
CA LYS A 123 9.63 7.11 -3.81
C LYS A 123 9.58 8.03 -5.03
N GLU A 124 10.66 8.79 -5.24
CA GLU A 124 10.75 9.70 -6.39
C GLU A 124 10.74 8.92 -7.72
N GLU A 125 11.35 7.75 -7.75
CA GLU A 125 11.33 6.85 -8.91
C GLU A 125 9.89 6.48 -9.28
N THR A 126 9.06 6.14 -8.28
CA THR A 126 7.63 5.84 -8.46
C THR A 126 6.89 7.03 -9.07
N LYS A 127 7.09 8.24 -8.52
CA LYS A 127 6.45 9.46 -9.04
C LYS A 127 6.84 9.73 -10.49
N LYS A 128 8.13 9.59 -10.83
CA LYS A 128 8.63 9.81 -12.19
C LYS A 128 8.05 8.81 -13.18
N ILE A 129 8.04 7.52 -12.82
CA ILE A 129 7.48 6.44 -13.66
C ILE A 129 5.99 6.68 -13.87
N CYS A 130 5.23 6.89 -12.81
CA CYS A 130 3.79 7.13 -12.91
C CYS A 130 3.46 8.37 -13.74
N LYS A 131 4.22 9.45 -13.56
CA LYS A 131 4.09 10.67 -14.37
C LYS A 131 4.38 10.42 -15.85
N ALA A 132 5.45 9.67 -16.17
CA ALA A 132 5.80 9.33 -17.55
C ALA A 132 4.71 8.49 -18.23
N MET A 133 4.06 7.61 -17.47
CA MET A 133 3.04 6.68 -17.97
C MET A 133 1.59 7.21 -17.83
N GLY A 134 1.41 8.39 -17.24
CA GLY A 134 0.08 9.01 -17.09
C GLY A 134 -0.83 8.27 -16.11
N ILE A 135 -0.29 7.59 -15.09
CA ILE A 135 -1.03 6.83 -14.09
C ILE A 135 -0.87 7.41 -12.68
N ASP A 136 -1.80 7.05 -11.78
CA ASP A 136 -1.76 7.46 -10.38
C ASP A 136 -1.05 6.39 -9.51
N TYR A 137 0.04 6.77 -8.85
CA TYR A 137 0.77 5.90 -7.95
C TYR A 137 -0.02 5.45 -6.72
N LEU A 138 -1.07 6.18 -6.33
CA LEU A 138 -1.92 5.84 -5.20
C LEU A 138 -2.82 4.62 -5.49
N GLY A 139 -3.14 4.40 -6.77
CA GLY A 139 -3.89 3.24 -7.27
C GLY A 139 -3.01 2.16 -7.88
N LEU A 140 -1.68 2.30 -7.85
CA LEU A 140 -0.73 1.33 -8.41
C LEU A 140 -0.45 0.21 -7.40
N ILE A 141 -0.48 -1.04 -7.85
CA ILE A 141 -0.19 -2.23 -7.04
C ILE A 141 1.02 -2.02 -6.12
N SER A 142 0.82 -2.26 -4.83
CA SER A 142 1.74 -1.86 -3.76
C SER A 142 2.15 -3.02 -2.86
N SER A 143 2.15 -4.28 -3.36
CA SER A 143 2.59 -5.43 -2.56
C SER A 143 3.93 -5.14 -1.89
N GLY A 144 4.03 -5.53 -0.63
CA GLY A 144 5.12 -5.13 0.25
C GLY A 144 4.77 -3.96 1.19
N THR A 145 3.68 -3.26 0.93
CA THR A 145 3.12 -2.21 1.78
C THR A 145 1.99 -2.80 2.63
N MET A 146 2.00 -2.52 3.93
CA MET A 146 0.95 -2.94 4.86
C MET A 146 0.15 -1.74 5.33
N ILE A 147 -1.17 -1.86 5.30
CA ILE A 147 -2.11 -0.94 5.96
C ILE A 147 -2.49 -1.56 7.31
N ILE A 148 -2.36 -0.78 8.37
CA ILE A 148 -2.54 -1.23 9.75
C ILE A 148 -3.48 -0.28 10.47
N ALA A 149 -4.45 -0.81 11.20
CA ALA A 149 -5.30 -0.04 12.11
C ALA A 149 -4.87 -0.28 13.56
N ALA A 150 -4.57 0.79 14.28
CA ALA A 150 -4.15 0.71 15.69
C ALA A 150 -4.48 2.00 16.45
N GLU A 151 -4.54 1.87 17.78
CA GLU A 151 -4.49 3.02 18.68
C GLU A 151 -3.05 3.58 18.71
N ASN A 152 -2.93 4.92 18.86
CA ASN A 152 -1.62 5.59 18.93
C ASN A 152 -0.71 5.23 17.74
N GLY A 153 -1.19 5.46 16.54
CA GLY A 153 -0.50 5.10 15.29
C GLY A 153 0.90 5.69 15.15
N GLU A 154 1.13 6.92 15.65
CA GLU A 154 2.46 7.55 15.63
C GLU A 154 3.49 6.69 16.41
N ARG A 155 3.13 6.19 17.58
CA ARG A 155 4.02 5.34 18.37
C ARG A 155 4.29 3.99 17.69
N LEU A 156 3.31 3.42 16.97
CA LEU A 156 3.54 2.21 16.17
C LEU A 156 4.46 2.52 14.99
N ALA A 157 4.27 3.66 14.32
CA ALA A 157 5.15 4.09 13.23
C ALA A 157 6.59 4.27 13.70
N GLU A 158 6.82 4.94 14.85
CA GLU A 158 8.13 5.06 15.49
C GLU A 158 8.75 3.67 15.77
N ARG A 159 7.98 2.75 16.32
CA ARG A 159 8.46 1.38 16.61
C ARG A 159 8.86 0.63 15.34
N LEU A 160 8.12 0.78 14.25
CA LEU A 160 8.47 0.20 12.95
C LEU A 160 9.76 0.82 12.39
N GLN A 161 9.91 2.15 12.52
CA GLN A 161 11.10 2.88 12.07
C GLN A 161 12.35 2.48 12.84
N GLU A 162 12.27 2.25 14.17
CA GLU A 162 13.36 1.71 15.00
C GLU A 162 13.86 0.35 14.48
N GLU A 163 12.99 -0.43 13.85
CA GLU A 163 13.31 -1.73 13.26
C GLU A 163 13.71 -1.63 11.76
N GLY A 164 13.93 -0.40 11.27
CA GLY A 164 14.35 -0.12 9.90
C GLY A 164 13.23 -0.20 8.86
N ILE A 165 11.97 -0.17 9.27
CA ILE A 165 10.80 -0.20 8.38
C ILE A 165 10.21 1.21 8.32
N ALA A 166 10.25 1.84 7.15
CA ALA A 166 9.57 3.12 6.95
C ALA A 166 8.07 2.97 7.27
N ALA A 167 7.52 3.88 8.05
CA ALA A 167 6.11 3.87 8.40
C ALA A 167 5.60 5.29 8.66
N ALA A 168 4.32 5.54 8.37
CA ALA A 168 3.67 6.82 8.61
C ALA A 168 2.19 6.63 8.93
N VAL A 169 1.63 7.53 9.74
CA VAL A 169 0.18 7.66 9.90
C VAL A 169 -0.37 8.41 8.69
N ILE A 170 -1.17 7.73 7.89
CA ILE A 170 -1.72 8.25 6.63
C ILE A 170 -3.21 8.56 6.69
N GLY A 171 -3.86 8.34 7.81
CA GLY A 171 -5.30 8.57 7.93
C GLY A 171 -5.85 8.25 9.29
N LYS A 172 -7.18 8.39 9.39
CA LYS A 172 -7.93 8.07 10.60
C LYS A 172 -9.26 7.41 10.24
N LEU A 173 -9.60 6.34 10.93
CA LEU A 173 -10.90 5.68 10.79
C LEU A 173 -12.00 6.47 11.49
N THR A 174 -13.15 6.58 10.84
CA THR A 174 -14.30 7.37 11.27
C THR A 174 -15.56 6.48 11.34
N GLU A 175 -16.63 7.00 11.93
CA GLU A 175 -17.90 6.27 12.00
C GLU A 175 -18.51 6.02 10.61
N SER A 176 -18.33 6.94 9.65
CA SER A 176 -18.93 6.83 8.32
C SER A 176 -18.27 7.76 7.31
N GLY A 177 -18.50 7.46 6.02
CA GLY A 177 -17.96 8.23 4.90
C GLY A 177 -16.48 7.92 4.66
N ARG A 178 -16.05 7.92 3.40
CA ARG A 178 -14.68 7.64 2.99
C ARG A 178 -14.17 8.77 2.14
N TYR A 179 -13.09 9.41 2.57
CA TYR A 179 -12.60 10.62 1.94
C TYR A 179 -11.08 10.65 1.87
N MET A 180 -10.59 11.31 0.84
CA MET A 180 -9.21 11.76 0.70
C MET A 180 -9.16 13.24 1.07
N LEU A 181 -8.20 13.61 1.91
CA LEU A 181 -7.89 15.00 2.23
C LEU A 181 -6.67 15.40 1.41
N VAL A 182 -6.87 16.37 0.50
CA VAL A 182 -5.86 16.84 -0.45
C VAL A 182 -5.89 18.36 -0.45
N ASN A 183 -4.82 19.03 -0.05
CA ASN A 183 -4.72 20.50 -0.02
C ASN A 183 -5.99 21.17 0.56
N ASP A 184 -6.40 20.75 1.75
CA ASP A 184 -7.61 21.21 2.46
C ASP A 184 -8.96 20.85 1.80
N MET A 185 -8.93 20.17 0.66
CA MET A 185 -10.14 19.62 0.02
C MET A 185 -10.46 18.23 0.55
N ARG A 186 -11.73 17.96 0.72
CA ARG A 186 -12.25 16.65 1.10
C ARG A 186 -12.94 16.00 -0.08
N LEU A 187 -12.26 15.04 -0.73
CA LEU A 187 -12.73 14.35 -1.93
C LEU A 187 -13.21 12.94 -1.59
N PRO A 188 -14.27 12.43 -2.22
CA PRO A 188 -14.71 11.05 -1.98
C PRO A 188 -13.62 10.04 -2.32
N LEU A 189 -13.38 9.09 -1.43
CA LEU A 189 -12.58 7.89 -1.72
C LEU A 189 -13.51 6.81 -2.26
N ALA A 190 -13.47 6.63 -3.58
CA ALA A 190 -14.27 5.60 -4.26
C ALA A 190 -13.57 4.23 -4.20
N GLN A 191 -14.36 3.16 -4.33
CA GLN A 191 -13.82 1.81 -4.54
C GLN A 191 -13.01 1.78 -5.84
N PRO A 192 -11.76 1.30 -5.82
CA PRO A 192 -11.00 1.10 -7.06
C PRO A 192 -11.72 0.15 -8.02
N LYS A 193 -11.73 0.50 -9.30
CA LYS A 193 -12.33 -0.35 -10.34
C LYS A 193 -11.33 -1.28 -10.99
N SER A 194 -10.08 -0.86 -11.06
CA SER A 194 -8.95 -1.61 -11.60
C SER A 194 -7.65 -1.06 -11.00
N ASP A 195 -6.56 -1.80 -11.14
CA ASP A 195 -5.24 -1.32 -10.78
C ASP A 195 -4.69 -0.38 -11.87
N ALA A 196 -3.98 0.68 -11.44
CA ALA A 196 -3.36 1.64 -12.35
C ALA A 196 -2.30 1.00 -13.27
N LEU A 197 -1.74 -0.16 -12.89
CA LEU A 197 -0.80 -0.92 -13.70
C LEU A 197 -1.36 -1.24 -15.10
N TYR A 198 -2.65 -1.58 -15.18
CA TYR A 198 -3.29 -1.94 -16.45
C TYR A 198 -3.55 -0.75 -17.38
N GLU A 199 -3.44 0.47 -16.87
CA GLU A 199 -3.62 1.71 -17.61
C GLU A 199 -2.29 2.29 -18.10
N ALA A 200 -1.16 1.75 -17.61
CA ALA A 200 0.19 2.24 -17.91
C ALA A 200 0.51 2.16 -19.42
N LYS A 201 0.97 3.27 -19.97
CA LYS A 201 1.40 3.40 -21.39
C LYS A 201 2.57 4.38 -21.46
N LEU A 202 3.55 4.06 -22.31
CA LEU A 202 4.64 4.95 -22.73
C LEU A 202 4.48 5.31 -24.19
#